data_fd7d8471e8b9ecf6a42e093566661ee0
#
_entry.id   fd7d8471e8b9ecf6a42e093566661ee0
#
_cell.length_a   1.000
_cell.length_b   1.000
_cell.length_c   1.000
_cell.angle_alpha   90.00
_cell.angle_beta   90.00
_cell.angle_gamma   90.00
#
_symmetry.space_group_name_H-M   'P 1'
#
loop_
_entity.id
_entity.type
_entity.pdbx_description
1 polymer ?
#
loop_
_entity_poly.entity_id
_entity_poly.type
_entity_poly.pdbx_seq_one_letter_code
_entity_poly.pdbx_strand_id
1 'polypeptide(L)'
;MKKYIIMGVQGCGKGTQAKLLKEALDLVHISVGDIFRWHIQSRTKLGARIKRIMAEGQLVPDDVVEEVVKQRLEQHDWNHGFILDGFPRNARQAAFFLESYDIDAVLLIEVPDAVVQERILNRRLCPKCGLDYNLIFHRPAVANTCDVCGAELIARPDDTPEAVRARLQDYHTKTQPILELFRRKELVVVVDGTPSAAEVQQDLRRQLGQRA
;
A
#
# COMPACT_ATOMS: atom_id res chain seq x y z
N MET A 1 -9.16 18.89 -6.41
CA MET A 1 -8.78 17.48 -6.68
C MET A 1 -8.22 16.90 -5.41
N LYS A 2 -8.56 15.67 -5.06
CA LYS A 2 -8.19 15.09 -3.78
C LYS A 2 -6.86 14.32 -3.87
N LYS A 3 -5.97 14.55 -2.92
CA LYS A 3 -4.62 13.96 -2.84
C LYS A 3 -4.48 13.26 -1.49
N TYR A 4 -4.42 11.94 -1.52
CA TYR A 4 -4.38 11.13 -0.31
C TYR A 4 -3.10 10.31 -0.21
N ILE A 5 -2.64 10.12 1.02
CA ILE A 5 -1.68 9.07 1.37
C ILE A 5 -2.44 7.99 2.12
N ILE A 6 -2.23 6.71 1.80
CA ILE A 6 -2.79 5.61 2.57
C ILE A 6 -1.67 4.91 3.36
N MET A 7 -1.82 4.86 4.67
CA MET A 7 -0.85 4.34 5.62
C MET A 7 -1.43 3.19 6.46
N GLY A 8 -0.57 2.46 7.10
CA GLY A 8 -0.87 1.29 7.94
C GLY A 8 0.14 0.19 7.70
N VAL A 9 0.18 -0.77 8.59
CA VAL A 9 1.08 -1.92 8.49
C VAL A 9 0.84 -2.72 7.20
N GLN A 10 1.85 -3.37 6.68
CA GLN A 10 1.67 -4.22 5.50
C GLN A 10 0.69 -5.36 5.82
N GLY A 11 -0.27 -5.62 4.92
CA GLY A 11 -1.32 -6.62 5.14
C GLY A 11 -2.59 -6.08 5.81
N CYS A 12 -2.62 -4.82 6.26
CA CYS A 12 -3.83 -4.22 6.85
C CYS A 12 -4.96 -3.94 5.84
N GLY A 13 -4.72 -4.08 4.52
CA GLY A 13 -5.74 -3.86 3.50
C GLY A 13 -5.59 -2.56 2.69
N LYS A 14 -4.49 -1.79 2.86
CA LYS A 14 -4.25 -0.53 2.13
C LYS A 14 -4.51 -0.63 0.63
N GLY A 15 -3.88 -1.57 -0.05
CA GLY A 15 -4.01 -1.73 -1.50
C GLY A 15 -5.44 -2.03 -1.94
N THR A 16 -6.19 -2.81 -1.15
CA THR A 16 -7.61 -3.08 -1.41
C THR A 16 -8.42 -1.79 -1.31
N GLN A 17 -8.24 -1.05 -0.22
CA GLN A 17 -8.98 0.20 0.01
C GLN A 17 -8.58 1.29 -0.99
N ALA A 18 -7.31 1.37 -1.37
CA ALA A 18 -6.84 2.31 -2.39
C ALA A 18 -7.49 2.03 -3.76
N LYS A 19 -7.62 0.75 -4.15
CA LYS A 19 -8.30 0.36 -5.40
C LYS A 19 -9.79 0.74 -5.37
N LEU A 20 -10.48 0.46 -4.26
CA LEU A 20 -11.90 0.81 -4.09
C LEU A 20 -12.13 2.33 -4.07
N LEU A 21 -11.25 3.10 -3.40
CA LEU A 21 -11.33 4.56 -3.40
C LEU A 21 -11.01 5.16 -4.77
N LYS A 22 -10.01 4.60 -5.48
CA LYS A 22 -9.70 4.98 -6.85
C LYS A 22 -10.96 4.96 -7.73
N GLU A 23 -11.70 3.85 -7.69
CA GLU A 23 -12.92 3.68 -8.49
C GLU A 23 -14.05 4.60 -8.02
N ALA A 24 -14.22 4.76 -6.70
CA ALA A 24 -15.31 5.55 -6.12
C ALA A 24 -15.13 7.07 -6.27
N LEU A 25 -13.89 7.56 -6.33
CA LEU A 25 -13.55 8.99 -6.32
C LEU A 25 -12.78 9.43 -7.58
N ASP A 26 -12.67 8.58 -8.58
CA ASP A 26 -11.91 8.81 -9.82
C ASP A 26 -10.46 9.29 -9.56
N LEU A 27 -9.73 8.53 -8.73
CA LEU A 27 -8.38 8.85 -8.34
C LEU A 27 -7.37 7.93 -9.04
N VAL A 28 -6.13 8.38 -9.16
CA VAL A 28 -5.02 7.53 -9.61
C VAL A 28 -4.38 6.84 -8.41
N HIS A 29 -4.35 5.51 -8.40
CA HIS A 29 -3.63 4.74 -7.39
C HIS A 29 -2.14 4.63 -7.74
N ILE A 30 -1.28 5.21 -6.92
CA ILE A 30 0.18 5.18 -7.05
C ILE A 30 0.73 4.29 -5.94
N SER A 31 1.01 3.04 -6.26
CA SER A 31 1.60 2.08 -5.32
C SER A 31 3.09 1.92 -5.57
N VAL A 32 3.91 2.45 -4.66
CA VAL A 32 5.39 2.35 -4.75
C VAL A 32 5.85 0.89 -4.73
N GLY A 33 5.18 0.06 -3.93
CA GLY A 33 5.46 -1.37 -3.90
C GLY A 33 5.16 -2.09 -5.22
N ASP A 34 4.11 -1.69 -5.95
CA ASP A 34 3.77 -2.26 -7.25
C ASP A 34 4.74 -1.79 -8.34
N ILE A 35 5.19 -0.53 -8.29
CA ILE A 35 6.23 -0.02 -9.18
C ILE A 35 7.51 -0.85 -9.03
N PHE A 36 7.96 -1.10 -7.81
CA PHE A 36 9.14 -1.92 -7.57
C PHE A 36 8.96 -3.38 -8.02
N ARG A 37 7.80 -3.99 -7.76
CA ARG A 37 7.49 -5.35 -8.25
C ARG A 37 7.50 -5.41 -9.77
N TRP A 38 6.94 -4.42 -10.44
CA TRP A 38 7.01 -4.32 -11.90
C TRP A 38 8.46 -4.27 -12.40
N HIS A 39 9.33 -3.46 -11.78
CA HIS A 39 10.75 -3.41 -12.13
C HIS A 39 11.46 -4.77 -11.97
N ILE A 40 11.12 -5.52 -10.91
CA ILE A 40 11.67 -6.87 -10.68
C ILE A 40 11.19 -7.85 -11.74
N GLN A 41 9.89 -7.85 -12.04
CA GLN A 41 9.29 -8.73 -13.06
C GLN A 41 9.81 -8.43 -14.47
N SER A 42 9.95 -7.14 -14.79
CA SER A 42 10.46 -6.66 -16.08
C SER A 42 12.00 -6.75 -16.18
N ARG A 43 12.68 -7.27 -15.16
CA ARG A 43 14.14 -7.48 -15.11
C ARG A 43 14.95 -6.22 -15.43
N THR A 44 14.49 -5.06 -15.00
CA THR A 44 15.24 -3.80 -15.17
C THR A 44 16.47 -3.77 -14.26
N LYS A 45 17.41 -2.84 -14.53
CA LYS A 45 18.59 -2.60 -13.67
C LYS A 45 18.17 -2.27 -12.22
N LEU A 46 17.14 -1.44 -12.06
CA LEU A 46 16.58 -1.14 -10.75
C LEU A 46 16.00 -2.40 -10.09
N GLY A 47 15.22 -3.20 -10.82
CA GLY A 47 14.67 -4.45 -10.32
C GLY A 47 15.74 -5.43 -9.83
N ALA A 48 16.85 -5.57 -10.56
CA ALA A 48 17.99 -6.40 -10.13
C ALA A 48 18.60 -5.90 -8.80
N ARG A 49 18.74 -4.57 -8.64
CA ARG A 49 19.29 -3.94 -7.43
C ARG A 49 18.42 -4.16 -6.19
N ILE A 50 17.11 -4.03 -6.32
CA ILE A 50 16.18 -4.03 -5.18
C ILE A 50 15.59 -5.42 -4.86
N LYS A 51 15.72 -6.41 -5.73
CA LYS A 51 15.07 -7.73 -5.61
C LYS A 51 15.36 -8.40 -4.26
N ARG A 52 16.65 -8.43 -3.85
CA ARG A 52 17.07 -9.05 -2.60
C ARG A 52 16.53 -8.29 -1.38
N ILE A 53 16.64 -6.96 -1.38
CA ILE A 53 16.15 -6.10 -0.31
C ILE A 53 14.66 -6.35 -0.05
N MET A 54 13.86 -6.38 -1.11
CA MET A 54 12.43 -6.63 -0.99
C MET A 54 12.09 -8.05 -0.56
N ALA A 55 12.83 -9.06 -1.01
CA ALA A 55 12.64 -10.46 -0.60
C ALA A 55 12.89 -10.65 0.90
N GLU A 56 13.87 -9.95 1.46
CA GLU A 56 14.20 -9.93 2.90
C GLU A 56 13.23 -9.07 3.73
N GLY A 57 12.27 -8.41 3.09
CA GLY A 57 11.29 -7.53 3.76
C GLY A 57 11.83 -6.18 4.16
N GLN A 58 13.07 -5.85 3.80
CA GLN A 58 13.73 -4.59 4.14
C GLN A 58 13.19 -3.42 3.30
N LEU A 59 13.38 -2.19 3.81
CA LEU A 59 13.07 -0.97 3.06
C LEU A 59 14.09 -0.77 1.94
N VAL A 60 13.59 -0.40 0.76
CA VAL A 60 14.43 0.08 -0.34
C VAL A 60 15.08 1.41 0.09
N PRO A 61 16.36 1.68 -0.26
CA PRO A 61 17.04 2.92 0.10
C PRO A 61 16.24 4.17 -0.29
N ASP A 62 16.27 5.19 0.58
CA ASP A 62 15.42 6.39 0.45
C ASP A 62 15.67 7.15 -0.85
N ASP A 63 16.92 7.29 -1.27
CA ASP A 63 17.30 7.92 -2.54
C ASP A 63 16.60 7.28 -3.75
N VAL A 64 16.49 5.96 -3.74
CA VAL A 64 15.81 5.20 -4.80
C VAL A 64 14.30 5.39 -4.73
N VAL A 65 13.73 5.37 -3.51
CA VAL A 65 12.29 5.56 -3.31
C VAL A 65 11.87 6.98 -3.71
N GLU A 66 12.59 7.99 -3.24
CA GLU A 66 12.35 9.40 -3.53
C GLU A 66 12.40 9.67 -5.05
N GLU A 67 13.40 9.13 -5.74
CA GLU A 67 13.53 9.28 -7.20
C GLU A 67 12.36 8.62 -7.95
N VAL A 68 11.97 7.41 -7.57
CA VAL A 68 10.84 6.71 -8.21
C VAL A 68 9.52 7.43 -7.96
N VAL A 69 9.30 7.94 -6.75
CA VAL A 69 8.08 8.71 -6.42
C VAL A 69 8.06 10.02 -7.20
N LYS A 70 9.17 10.75 -7.24
CA LYS A 70 9.32 11.99 -8.00
C LYS A 70 9.01 11.77 -9.47
N GLN A 71 9.68 10.84 -10.13
CA GLN A 71 9.46 10.52 -11.55
C GLN A 71 8.00 10.13 -11.82
N ARG A 72 7.38 9.35 -10.92
CA ARG A 72 5.99 8.95 -11.09
C ARG A 72 5.02 10.13 -10.95
N LEU A 73 5.28 11.06 -10.04
CA LEU A 73 4.48 12.27 -9.85
C LEU A 73 4.70 13.31 -10.94
N GLU A 74 5.90 13.42 -11.51
CA GLU A 74 6.18 14.26 -12.68
C GLU A 74 5.39 13.79 -13.92
N GLN A 75 5.08 12.49 -14.02
CA GLN A 75 4.28 11.91 -15.09
C GLN A 75 2.78 11.89 -14.77
N HIS A 76 2.39 12.39 -13.59
CA HIS A 76 1.00 12.39 -13.17
C HIS A 76 0.21 13.51 -13.86
N ASP A 77 -0.95 13.16 -14.41
CA ASP A 77 -1.91 14.17 -14.88
C ASP A 77 -2.58 14.84 -13.66
N TRP A 78 -2.18 16.06 -13.38
CA TRP A 78 -2.68 16.84 -12.24
C TRP A 78 -4.15 17.27 -12.38
N ASN A 79 -4.83 16.97 -13.48
CA ASN A 79 -6.27 17.06 -13.56
C ASN A 79 -7.00 15.95 -12.79
N HIS A 80 -6.29 14.92 -12.36
CA HIS A 80 -6.81 13.86 -11.51
C HIS A 80 -6.22 13.93 -10.10
N GLY A 81 -7.00 13.53 -9.09
CA GLY A 81 -6.48 13.29 -7.74
C GLY A 81 -5.71 11.98 -7.67
N PHE A 82 -5.03 11.72 -6.56
CA PHE A 82 -4.30 10.47 -6.38
C PHE A 82 -4.39 9.91 -4.96
N ILE A 83 -4.10 8.59 -4.86
CA ILE A 83 -3.81 7.90 -3.61
C ILE A 83 -2.41 7.33 -3.70
N LEU A 84 -1.51 7.80 -2.82
CA LEU A 84 -0.15 7.31 -2.72
C LEU A 84 -0.07 6.20 -1.66
N ASP A 85 0.31 4.98 -2.08
CA ASP A 85 0.37 3.78 -1.25
C ASP A 85 1.81 3.28 -1.06
N GLY A 86 2.17 3.04 0.19
CA GLY A 86 3.48 2.51 0.56
C GLY A 86 4.60 3.54 0.60
N PHE A 87 4.26 4.81 0.68
CA PHE A 87 5.14 5.96 0.89
C PHE A 87 4.36 7.09 1.58
N PRO A 88 4.97 7.89 2.50
CA PRO A 88 6.31 7.72 3.07
C PRO A 88 6.37 6.57 4.09
N ARG A 89 7.57 6.02 4.33
CA ARG A 89 7.80 4.96 5.32
C ARG A 89 8.75 5.35 6.45
N ASN A 90 9.36 6.52 6.41
CA ASN A 90 10.21 7.06 7.46
C ASN A 90 10.19 8.60 7.43
N ALA A 91 10.83 9.22 8.42
CA ALA A 91 10.83 10.67 8.59
C ALA A 91 11.49 11.42 7.42
N ARG A 92 12.56 10.89 6.82
CA ARG A 92 13.23 11.49 5.68
C ARG A 92 12.29 11.55 4.48
N GLN A 93 11.65 10.45 4.14
CA GLN A 93 10.68 10.38 3.04
C GLN A 93 9.48 11.30 3.28
N ALA A 94 9.01 11.42 4.54
CA ALA A 94 7.92 12.33 4.88
C ALA A 94 8.31 13.80 4.69
N ALA A 95 9.51 14.18 5.12
CA ALA A 95 10.04 15.52 4.92
C ALA A 95 10.16 15.86 3.43
N PHE A 96 10.82 15.00 2.66
CA PHE A 96 10.96 15.13 1.20
C PHE A 96 9.60 15.37 0.52
N PHE A 97 8.59 14.58 0.89
CA PHE A 97 7.27 14.69 0.26
C PHE A 97 6.58 16.00 0.62
N LEU A 98 6.55 16.35 1.91
CA LEU A 98 5.84 17.54 2.41
C LEU A 98 6.50 18.87 2.01
N GLU A 99 7.77 18.86 1.60
CA GLU A 99 8.44 20.03 1.03
C GLU A 99 7.96 20.35 -0.39
N SER A 100 7.49 19.34 -1.12
CA SER A 100 7.18 19.46 -2.54
C SER A 100 5.69 19.30 -2.88
N TYR A 101 4.90 18.66 -2.01
CA TYR A 101 3.54 18.28 -2.31
C TYR A 101 2.58 18.50 -1.14
N ASP A 102 1.44 19.11 -1.42
CA ASP A 102 0.31 19.19 -0.49
C ASP A 102 -0.55 17.95 -0.58
N ILE A 103 -1.16 17.57 0.56
CA ILE A 103 -2.11 16.46 0.67
C ILE A 103 -3.36 16.88 1.44
N ASP A 104 -4.51 16.29 1.10
CA ASP A 104 -5.78 16.55 1.76
C ASP A 104 -5.97 15.67 3.00
N ALA A 105 -5.50 14.41 2.97
CA ALA A 105 -5.56 13.52 4.13
C ALA A 105 -4.56 12.37 4.04
N VAL A 106 -4.24 11.83 5.23
CA VAL A 106 -3.55 10.56 5.44
C VAL A 106 -4.56 9.55 5.97
N LEU A 107 -4.86 8.52 5.19
CA LEU A 107 -5.80 7.47 5.52
C LEU A 107 -5.06 6.36 6.27
N LEU A 108 -5.20 6.29 7.58
CA LEU A 108 -4.57 5.28 8.41
C LEU A 108 -5.49 4.10 8.63
N ILE A 109 -5.13 2.93 8.11
CA ILE A 109 -5.84 1.67 8.37
C ILE A 109 -5.12 0.94 9.48
N GLU A 110 -5.78 0.84 10.64
CA GLU A 110 -5.26 0.14 11.81
C GLU A 110 -5.77 -1.29 11.87
N VAL A 111 -4.87 -2.24 12.10
CA VAL A 111 -5.16 -3.67 12.24
C VAL A 111 -4.15 -4.26 13.22
N PRO A 112 -4.57 -5.11 14.17
CA PRO A 112 -3.65 -5.81 15.06
C PRO A 112 -2.64 -6.68 14.31
N ASP A 113 -1.40 -6.72 14.78
CA ASP A 113 -0.30 -7.45 14.13
C ASP A 113 -0.59 -8.93 13.90
N ALA A 114 -1.30 -9.58 14.83
CA ALA A 114 -1.69 -10.99 14.68
C ALA A 114 -2.60 -11.21 13.47
N VAL A 115 -3.58 -10.33 13.27
CA VAL A 115 -4.49 -10.37 12.11
C VAL A 115 -3.74 -10.06 10.81
N VAL A 116 -2.79 -9.14 10.87
CA VAL A 116 -1.92 -8.80 9.71
C VAL A 116 -1.07 -9.99 9.29
N GLN A 117 -0.43 -10.69 10.24
CA GLN A 117 0.36 -11.89 9.95
C GLN A 117 -0.48 -12.97 9.28
N GLU A 118 -1.67 -13.26 9.82
CA GLU A 118 -2.60 -14.21 9.25
C GLU A 118 -3.01 -13.82 7.82
N ARG A 119 -3.33 -12.55 7.60
CA ARG A 119 -3.70 -12.02 6.28
C ARG A 119 -2.59 -12.19 5.26
N ILE A 120 -1.34 -11.88 5.62
CA ILE A 120 -0.20 -11.96 4.69
C ILE A 120 0.11 -13.40 4.31
N LEU A 121 0.16 -14.32 5.27
CA LEU A 121 0.47 -15.73 5.01
C LEU A 121 -0.59 -16.42 4.15
N ASN A 122 -1.84 -15.97 4.22
CA ASN A 122 -2.95 -16.47 3.42
C ASN A 122 -3.20 -15.68 2.13
N ARG A 123 -2.36 -14.68 1.82
CA ARG A 123 -2.49 -13.89 0.59
C ARG A 123 -2.03 -14.68 -0.62
N ARG A 124 -2.79 -14.51 -1.71
CA ARG A 124 -2.43 -15.04 -3.03
C ARG A 124 -2.54 -13.93 -4.06
N LEU A 125 -1.74 -14.05 -5.10
CA LEU A 125 -1.69 -13.09 -6.20
C LEU A 125 -1.87 -13.84 -7.51
N CYS A 126 -2.67 -13.28 -8.40
CA CYS A 126 -2.70 -13.72 -9.78
C CYS A 126 -1.49 -13.13 -10.54
N PRO A 127 -0.54 -13.95 -11.04
CA PRO A 127 0.63 -13.43 -11.74
C PRO A 127 0.29 -12.82 -13.11
N LYS A 128 -0.88 -13.13 -13.67
CA LYS A 128 -1.30 -12.68 -14.99
C LYS A 128 -2.04 -11.34 -14.95
N CYS A 129 -3.03 -11.18 -14.08
CA CYS A 129 -3.86 -9.96 -14.01
C CYS A 129 -3.63 -9.10 -12.77
N GLY A 130 -2.78 -9.52 -11.83
CA GLY A 130 -2.44 -8.75 -10.63
C GLY A 130 -3.53 -8.70 -9.55
N LEU A 131 -4.60 -9.51 -9.68
CA LEU A 131 -5.67 -9.55 -8.70
C LEU A 131 -5.19 -10.25 -7.43
N ASP A 132 -5.48 -9.63 -6.28
CA ASP A 132 -5.14 -10.15 -4.96
C ASP A 132 -6.31 -10.98 -4.39
N TYR A 133 -5.98 -12.10 -3.79
CA TYR A 133 -6.89 -12.98 -3.04
C TYR A 133 -6.39 -13.20 -1.62
N ASN A 134 -7.27 -13.65 -0.77
CA ASN A 134 -6.94 -14.15 0.56
C ASN A 134 -7.68 -15.45 0.85
N LEU A 135 -6.97 -16.51 1.22
CA LEU A 135 -7.56 -17.84 1.41
C LEU A 135 -8.55 -17.93 2.60
N ILE A 136 -8.67 -16.88 3.40
CA ILE A 136 -9.61 -16.79 4.53
C ILE A 136 -10.75 -15.80 4.21
N PHE A 137 -10.40 -14.57 3.83
CA PHE A 137 -11.35 -13.45 3.74
C PHE A 137 -11.87 -13.17 2.33
N HIS A 138 -11.14 -13.55 1.29
CA HIS A 138 -11.51 -13.33 -0.12
C HIS A 138 -11.00 -14.50 -0.95
N ARG A 139 -11.69 -15.62 -0.83
CA ARG A 139 -11.31 -16.87 -1.50
C ARG A 139 -11.68 -16.82 -2.98
N PRO A 140 -10.86 -17.41 -3.88
CA PRO A 140 -11.28 -17.66 -5.25
C PRO A 140 -12.42 -18.69 -5.26
N ALA A 141 -13.29 -18.60 -6.26
CA ALA A 141 -14.41 -19.54 -6.45
C ALA A 141 -13.92 -20.98 -6.67
N VAL A 142 -12.82 -21.13 -7.40
CA VAL A 142 -12.11 -22.40 -7.59
C VAL A 142 -10.76 -22.31 -6.90
N ALA A 143 -10.43 -23.30 -6.06
CA ALA A 143 -9.19 -23.32 -5.28
C ALA A 143 -7.97 -23.06 -6.18
N ASN A 144 -7.09 -22.15 -5.74
CA ASN A 144 -5.86 -21.73 -6.42
C ASN A 144 -6.03 -21.18 -7.85
N THR A 145 -7.24 -20.82 -8.27
CA THR A 145 -7.52 -20.33 -9.63
C THR A 145 -8.06 -18.91 -9.59
N CYS A 146 -7.55 -18.03 -10.44
CA CYS A 146 -8.03 -16.66 -10.55
C CYS A 146 -9.42 -16.61 -11.20
N ASP A 147 -10.39 -15.99 -10.53
CA ASP A 147 -11.78 -15.89 -11.02
C ASP A 147 -11.92 -15.05 -12.29
N VAL A 148 -10.94 -14.18 -12.57
CA VAL A 148 -10.99 -13.26 -13.73
C VAL A 148 -10.32 -13.86 -14.96
N CYS A 149 -9.15 -14.48 -14.82
CA CYS A 149 -8.37 -14.91 -15.99
C CYS A 149 -7.97 -16.39 -15.98
N GLY A 150 -8.42 -17.17 -15.00
CA GLY A 150 -8.17 -18.61 -14.89
C GLY A 150 -6.72 -19.01 -14.59
N ALA A 151 -5.82 -18.06 -14.34
CA ALA A 151 -4.43 -18.36 -14.03
C ALA A 151 -4.28 -18.92 -12.61
N GLU A 152 -3.28 -19.77 -12.40
CA GLU A 152 -2.93 -20.28 -11.08
C GLU A 152 -2.47 -19.15 -10.15
N LEU A 153 -2.98 -19.15 -8.92
CA LEU A 153 -2.66 -18.17 -7.89
C LEU A 153 -1.37 -18.58 -7.17
N ILE A 154 -0.50 -17.61 -6.93
CA ILE A 154 0.77 -17.80 -6.25
C ILE A 154 0.87 -16.98 -4.96
N ALA A 155 1.64 -17.45 -3.98
CA ALA A 155 2.06 -16.61 -2.88
C ALA A 155 3.07 -15.57 -3.39
N ARG A 156 3.09 -14.38 -2.79
CA ARG A 156 4.15 -13.40 -3.11
C ARG A 156 5.49 -13.91 -2.59
N PRO A 157 6.57 -13.79 -3.36
CA PRO A 157 7.90 -14.25 -2.91
C PRO A 157 8.40 -13.57 -1.63
N ASP A 158 7.86 -12.41 -1.32
CA ASP A 158 8.20 -11.58 -0.18
C ASP A 158 7.23 -11.76 1.01
N ASP A 159 6.30 -12.73 0.97
CA ASP A 159 5.36 -13.03 2.06
C ASP A 159 5.83 -14.23 2.91
N THR A 160 7.09 -14.22 3.33
CA THR A 160 7.65 -15.19 4.26
C THR A 160 7.48 -14.74 5.72
N PRO A 161 7.41 -15.64 6.71
CA PRO A 161 7.31 -15.26 8.13
C PRO A 161 8.42 -14.31 8.57
N GLU A 162 9.64 -14.49 8.07
CA GLU A 162 10.80 -13.65 8.36
C GLU A 162 10.63 -12.26 7.80
N ALA A 163 10.25 -12.14 6.52
CA ALA A 163 10.00 -10.86 5.88
C ALA A 163 8.81 -10.11 6.51
N VAL A 164 7.79 -10.84 6.96
CA VAL A 164 6.65 -10.25 7.69
C VAL A 164 7.11 -9.65 9.02
N ARG A 165 7.91 -10.38 9.80
CA ARG A 165 8.47 -9.86 11.07
C ARG A 165 9.33 -8.62 10.85
N ALA A 166 10.22 -8.63 9.86
CA ALA A 166 11.07 -7.50 9.54
C ALA A 166 10.23 -6.24 9.18
N ARG A 167 9.16 -6.41 8.41
CA ARG A 167 8.27 -5.32 8.01
C ARG A 167 7.41 -4.77 9.14
N LEU A 168 6.97 -5.62 10.06
CA LEU A 168 6.28 -5.19 11.27
C LEU A 168 7.22 -4.32 12.13
N GLN A 169 8.44 -4.79 12.34
CA GLN A 169 9.45 -4.03 13.07
C GLN A 169 9.75 -2.69 12.39
N ASP A 170 9.98 -2.67 11.09
CA ASP A 170 10.21 -1.43 10.34
C ASP A 170 9.01 -0.48 10.41
N TYR A 171 7.78 -1.01 10.35
CA TYR A 171 6.58 -0.20 10.49
C TYR A 171 6.53 0.47 11.87
N HIS A 172 6.67 -0.27 12.95
CA HIS A 172 6.57 0.29 14.29
C HIS A 172 7.72 1.23 14.64
N THR A 173 8.94 0.96 14.15
CA THR A 173 10.13 1.76 14.49
C THR A 173 10.35 2.97 13.57
N LYS A 174 9.93 2.90 12.30
CA LYS A 174 10.24 3.94 11.30
C LYS A 174 9.00 4.64 10.74
N THR A 175 7.90 3.88 10.50
CA THR A 175 6.72 4.41 9.82
C THR A 175 5.69 4.97 10.80
N GLN A 176 5.38 4.25 11.85
CA GLN A 176 4.41 4.68 12.84
C GLN A 176 4.77 6.03 13.49
N PRO A 177 6.03 6.33 13.83
CA PRO A 177 6.40 7.62 14.41
C PRO A 177 6.09 8.83 13.52
N ILE A 178 6.10 8.68 12.20
CA ILE A 178 5.79 9.81 11.30
C ILE A 178 4.31 10.20 11.30
N LEU A 179 3.42 9.35 11.81
CA LEU A 179 2.01 9.69 11.94
C LEU A 179 1.78 10.90 12.84
N GLU A 180 2.64 11.11 13.84
CA GLU A 180 2.58 12.29 14.72
C GLU A 180 2.79 13.60 13.93
N LEU A 181 3.64 13.58 12.90
CA LEU A 181 3.82 14.73 12.01
C LEU A 181 2.52 15.09 11.29
N PHE A 182 1.80 14.06 10.77
CA PHE A 182 0.54 14.26 10.08
C PHE A 182 -0.62 14.58 11.04
N ARG A 183 -0.63 14.01 12.25
CA ARG A 183 -1.64 14.32 13.29
C ARG A 183 -1.56 15.79 13.72
N ARG A 184 -0.36 16.35 13.91
CA ARG A 184 -0.17 17.78 14.22
C ARG A 184 -0.69 18.72 13.13
N LYS A 185 -0.81 18.25 11.90
CA LYS A 185 -1.41 18.96 10.77
C LYS A 185 -2.89 18.65 10.58
N GLU A 186 -3.50 17.88 11.48
CA GLU A 186 -4.91 17.45 11.42
C GLU A 186 -5.29 16.68 10.14
N LEU A 187 -4.31 16.04 9.50
CA LEU A 187 -4.49 15.34 8.23
C LEU A 187 -4.93 13.88 8.39
N VAL A 188 -4.78 13.28 9.58
CA VAL A 188 -4.99 11.82 9.75
C VAL A 188 -6.46 11.48 9.91
N VAL A 189 -6.91 10.54 9.07
CA VAL A 189 -8.20 9.84 9.17
C VAL A 189 -7.91 8.41 9.56
N VAL A 190 -8.39 7.98 10.72
CA VAL A 190 -8.14 6.62 11.24
C VAL A 190 -9.36 5.74 11.01
N VAL A 191 -9.13 4.54 10.49
CA VAL A 191 -10.17 3.55 10.24
C VAL A 191 -9.71 2.18 10.75
N ASP A 192 -10.62 1.47 11.42
CA ASP A 192 -10.43 0.06 11.76
C ASP A 192 -10.44 -0.80 10.48
N GLY A 193 -9.34 -1.49 10.21
CA GLY A 193 -9.19 -2.37 9.06
C GLY A 193 -9.55 -3.83 9.34
N THR A 194 -10.08 -4.16 10.52
CA THR A 194 -10.45 -5.55 10.88
C THR A 194 -11.74 -6.03 10.23
N PRO A 195 -12.80 -5.20 9.99
CA PRO A 195 -14.00 -5.61 9.30
C PRO A 195 -13.79 -6.01 7.85
N SER A 196 -14.88 -6.33 7.16
CA SER A 196 -14.85 -6.64 5.71
C SER A 196 -14.37 -5.43 4.91
N ALA A 197 -13.81 -5.69 3.72
CA ALA A 197 -13.33 -4.63 2.84
C ALA A 197 -14.42 -3.60 2.49
N ALA A 198 -15.68 -4.04 2.38
CA ALA A 198 -16.83 -3.17 2.10
C ALA A 198 -17.15 -2.24 3.26
N GLU A 199 -17.16 -2.77 4.50
CA GLU A 199 -17.41 -1.97 5.72
C GLU A 199 -16.29 -0.94 5.95
N VAL A 200 -15.03 -1.33 5.80
CA VAL A 200 -13.88 -0.42 5.87
C VAL A 200 -14.00 0.69 4.83
N GLN A 201 -14.38 0.34 3.59
CA GLN A 201 -14.58 1.31 2.51
C GLN A 201 -15.73 2.29 2.83
N GLN A 202 -16.82 1.79 3.38
CA GLN A 202 -17.95 2.62 3.78
C GLN A 202 -17.55 3.62 4.87
N ASP A 203 -16.79 3.18 5.87
CA ASP A 203 -16.30 4.04 6.94
C ASP A 203 -15.32 5.10 6.42
N LEU A 204 -14.35 4.72 5.56
CA LEU A 204 -13.45 5.65 4.92
C LEU A 204 -14.20 6.75 4.16
N ARG A 205 -15.16 6.37 3.32
CA ARG A 205 -15.96 7.33 2.55
C ARG A 205 -16.78 8.26 3.42
N ARG A 206 -17.37 7.74 4.50
CA ARG A 206 -18.12 8.55 5.47
C ARG A 206 -17.21 9.59 6.12
N GLN A 207 -16.04 9.20 6.60
CA GLN A 207 -15.12 10.11 7.26
C GLN A 207 -14.53 11.15 6.29
N LEU A 208 -14.27 10.78 5.04
CA LEU A 208 -13.82 11.71 4.00
C LEU A 208 -14.92 12.69 3.59
N GLY A 209 -16.19 12.26 3.53
CA GLY A 209 -17.35 13.12 3.26
C GLY A 209 -17.62 14.15 4.35
N GLN A 210 -17.21 13.89 5.59
CA GLN A 210 -17.33 14.85 6.70
C GLN A 210 -16.25 15.95 6.68
N ARG A 211 -15.21 15.77 5.86
CA ARG A 211 -14.10 16.74 5.70
C ARG A 211 -14.15 17.51 4.37
N ALA A 212 -15.19 17.30 3.54
CA ALA A 212 -15.33 17.92 2.23
C ALA A 212 -15.92 19.34 2.31
#